data_1c2e5693c55847545bb4373ad545fa50
#
_entry.id   1c2e5693c55847545bb4373ad545fa50
#
_cell.length_a   1.000
_cell.length_b   1.000
_cell.length_c   1.000
_cell.angle_alpha   90.00
_cell.angle_beta   90.00
_cell.angle_gamma   90.00
#
_symmetry.space_group_name_H-M   'P 1'
#
loop_
_entity.id
_entity.type
_entity.pdbx_description
1 polymer ?
#
loop_
_entity_poly.entity_id
_entity_poly.type
_entity_poly.pdbx_seq_one_letter_code
_entity_poly.pdbx_strand_id
1 'polypeptide(L)'
;MREKLRYALIGCGRIAPNHIAAYLNNAEDLELCAVCDPVSERMEAVLRPLPEQDRARVRRYTDHRELLVKEAPQLCAVATESGLHAQVGLDVLRAGSNVIIEKPLALSLADARALIAEADARGLKLCACHQNRFNKSIQKIRSAVEEKRFGRMLHGTVHVRWNRGEEYYRQAPWRGTWAMDGGALMNQCIHSIDLLRWMMGDDVTEVMAYTDRLTHDYIEA
;
A
#
# COMPACT_ATOMS: atom_id res chain seq x y z
N MET A 1 -20.33 23.60 -6.20
CA MET A 1 -19.01 22.95 -6.03
C MET A 1 -19.29 21.50 -5.72
N ARG A 2 -18.50 20.57 -6.28
CA ARG A 2 -18.61 19.15 -5.94
C ARG A 2 -18.16 18.96 -4.49
N GLU A 3 -18.89 18.17 -3.70
CA GLU A 3 -18.51 17.84 -2.35
C GLU A 3 -17.21 17.00 -2.36
N LYS A 4 -16.23 17.39 -1.53
CA LYS A 4 -14.96 16.68 -1.44
C LYS A 4 -15.15 15.39 -0.67
N LEU A 5 -14.45 14.33 -1.08
CA LEU A 5 -14.41 13.09 -0.33
C LEU A 5 -13.59 13.26 0.95
N ARG A 6 -14.17 12.89 2.09
CA ARG A 6 -13.47 12.85 3.38
C ARG A 6 -12.44 11.72 3.35
N TYR A 7 -11.17 12.09 3.45
CA TYR A 7 -10.03 11.19 3.36
C TYR A 7 -9.33 11.06 4.71
N ALA A 8 -8.91 9.86 5.08
CA ALA A 8 -8.10 9.61 6.26
C ALA A 8 -6.85 8.78 5.92
N LEU A 9 -5.74 9.04 6.63
CA LEU A 9 -4.49 8.28 6.52
C LEU A 9 -4.26 7.51 7.82
N ILE A 10 -4.15 6.18 7.72
CA ILE A 10 -3.88 5.26 8.83
C ILE A 10 -2.48 4.68 8.65
N GLY A 11 -1.58 5.01 9.57
CA GLY A 11 -0.14 4.77 9.49
C GLY A 11 0.61 6.00 8.97
N CYS A 12 1.38 6.65 9.84
CA CYS A 12 2.18 7.84 9.53
C CYS A 12 3.69 7.51 9.48
N GLY A 13 4.00 6.30 8.98
CA GLY A 13 5.36 5.81 8.84
C GLY A 13 6.08 6.36 7.60
N ARG A 14 7.09 5.61 7.16
CA ARG A 14 8.01 6.00 6.08
C ARG A 14 7.34 6.35 4.75
N ILE A 15 6.25 5.67 4.38
CA ILE A 15 5.54 5.90 3.11
C ILE A 15 4.50 7.01 3.19
N ALA A 16 4.07 7.38 4.38
CA ALA A 16 3.00 8.34 4.62
C ALA A 16 3.22 9.71 3.96
N PRO A 17 4.45 10.28 3.86
CA PRO A 17 4.69 11.50 3.11
C PRO A 17 4.23 11.43 1.64
N ASN A 18 4.34 10.26 1.00
CA ASN A 18 3.86 10.08 -0.37
C ASN A 18 2.33 10.13 -0.45
N HIS A 19 1.62 9.62 0.55
CA HIS A 19 0.17 9.74 0.64
C HIS A 19 -0.29 11.18 0.87
N ILE A 20 0.46 11.95 1.67
CA ILE A 20 0.19 13.38 1.84
C ILE A 20 0.47 14.15 0.55
N ALA A 21 1.55 13.84 -0.17
CA ALA A 21 1.81 14.43 -1.48
C ALA A 21 0.70 14.09 -2.49
N ALA A 22 0.24 12.84 -2.49
CA ALA A 22 -0.90 12.42 -3.32
C ALA A 22 -2.19 13.17 -2.95
N TYR A 23 -2.47 13.33 -1.65
CA TYR A 23 -3.58 14.15 -1.17
C TYR A 23 -3.46 15.60 -1.67
N LEU A 24 -2.31 16.25 -1.52
CA LEU A 24 -2.09 17.63 -1.96
C LEU A 24 -2.31 17.80 -3.47
N ASN A 25 -1.90 16.82 -4.27
CA ASN A 25 -2.12 16.81 -5.72
C ASN A 25 -3.60 16.61 -6.11
N ASN A 26 -4.45 16.18 -5.19
CA ASN A 26 -5.88 15.92 -5.39
C ASN A 26 -6.75 16.70 -4.37
N ALA A 27 -6.23 17.80 -3.83
CA ALA A 27 -6.92 18.59 -2.80
C ALA A 27 -8.20 19.28 -3.29
N GLU A 28 -8.45 19.29 -4.59
CA GLU A 28 -9.72 19.76 -5.15
C GLU A 28 -10.86 18.74 -4.93
N ASP A 29 -10.53 17.44 -4.93
CA ASP A 29 -11.48 16.33 -4.75
C ASP A 29 -11.48 15.74 -3.35
N LEU A 30 -10.41 15.93 -2.56
CA LEU A 30 -10.23 15.33 -1.25
C LEU A 30 -10.18 16.37 -0.13
N GLU A 31 -10.69 15.98 1.05
CA GLU A 31 -10.51 16.65 2.33
C GLU A 31 -9.82 15.71 3.32
N LEU A 32 -8.59 16.00 3.71
CA LEU A 32 -7.93 15.23 4.77
C LEU A 32 -8.56 15.54 6.12
N CYS A 33 -9.43 14.67 6.58
CA CYS A 33 -10.16 14.85 7.84
C CYS A 33 -9.37 14.34 9.05
N ALA A 34 -8.59 13.26 8.89
CA ALA A 34 -7.86 12.67 10.01
C ALA A 34 -6.58 11.92 9.59
N VAL A 35 -5.67 11.79 10.54
CA VAL A 35 -4.52 10.88 10.50
C VAL A 35 -4.49 10.02 11.77
N CYS A 36 -3.95 8.80 11.65
CA CYS A 36 -3.83 7.85 12.75
C CYS A 36 -2.45 7.21 12.79
N ASP A 37 -1.79 7.28 13.94
CA ASP A 37 -0.56 6.51 14.25
C ASP A 37 -0.43 6.40 15.77
N PRO A 38 -0.01 5.27 16.34
CA PRO A 38 0.21 5.16 17.79
C PRO A 38 1.31 6.11 18.30
N VAL A 39 2.17 6.64 17.41
CA VAL A 39 3.24 7.58 17.74
C VAL A 39 2.85 8.99 17.29
N SER A 40 2.50 9.86 18.23
CA SER A 40 2.00 11.21 17.96
C SER A 40 2.95 12.08 17.12
N GLU A 41 4.25 11.94 17.35
CA GLU A 41 5.29 12.70 16.64
C GLU A 41 5.29 12.39 15.13
N ARG A 42 4.93 11.17 14.74
CA ARG A 42 4.80 10.78 13.33
C ARG A 42 3.64 11.48 12.64
N MET A 43 2.52 11.64 13.35
CA MET A 43 1.37 12.39 12.84
C MET A 43 1.73 13.85 12.61
N GLU A 44 2.41 14.49 13.57
CA GLU A 44 2.85 15.88 13.39
C GLU A 44 3.88 16.02 12.27
N ALA A 45 4.81 15.08 12.14
CA ALA A 45 5.81 15.09 11.08
C ALA A 45 5.18 14.98 9.68
N VAL A 46 4.22 14.10 9.49
CA VAL A 46 3.57 13.87 8.19
C VAL A 46 2.67 15.04 7.78
N LEU A 47 2.14 15.80 8.74
CA LEU A 47 1.28 16.96 8.48
C LEU A 47 2.06 18.27 8.22
N ARG A 48 3.37 18.33 8.47
CA ARG A 48 4.18 19.55 8.28
C ARG A 48 4.07 20.19 6.88
N PRO A 49 3.95 19.42 5.78
CA PRO A 49 3.80 20.03 4.45
C PRO A 49 2.49 20.78 4.22
N LEU A 50 1.47 20.57 5.06
CA LEU A 50 0.18 21.25 4.93
C LEU A 50 0.27 22.69 5.44
N PRO A 51 -0.48 23.63 4.81
CA PRO A 51 -0.72 24.95 5.37
C PRO A 51 -1.24 24.85 6.82
N GLU A 52 -0.87 25.80 7.68
CA GLU A 52 -1.19 25.76 9.10
C GLU A 52 -2.69 25.67 9.36
N GLN A 53 -3.50 26.44 8.63
CA GLN A 53 -4.95 26.42 8.72
C GLN A 53 -5.57 25.04 8.37
N ASP A 54 -4.99 24.33 7.41
CA ASP A 54 -5.47 23.00 7.01
C ASP A 54 -5.01 21.96 8.01
N ARG A 55 -3.75 22.05 8.47
CA ARG A 55 -3.19 21.17 9.51
C ARG A 55 -3.98 21.26 10.81
N ALA A 56 -4.46 22.45 11.20
CA ALA A 56 -5.26 22.64 12.41
C ALA A 56 -6.62 21.93 12.35
N ARG A 57 -7.17 21.70 11.15
CA ARG A 57 -8.45 21.01 10.95
C ARG A 57 -8.34 19.49 10.97
N VAL A 58 -7.18 18.94 10.62
CA VAL A 58 -6.96 17.48 10.59
C VAL A 58 -7.00 16.92 12.02
N ARG A 59 -7.81 15.91 12.28
CA ARG A 59 -7.89 15.23 13.58
C ARG A 59 -6.78 14.18 13.70
N ARG A 60 -6.29 13.93 14.92
CA ARG A 60 -5.25 12.98 15.26
C ARG A 60 -5.81 11.89 16.14
N TYR A 61 -5.52 10.63 15.79
CA TYR A 61 -5.98 9.47 16.52
C TYR A 61 -4.83 8.49 16.74
N THR A 62 -4.82 7.83 17.87
CA THR A 62 -3.86 6.74 18.14
C THR A 62 -4.49 5.36 17.88
N ASP A 63 -5.80 5.29 17.74
CA ASP A 63 -6.57 4.10 17.38
C ASP A 63 -7.42 4.38 16.13
N HIS A 64 -7.21 3.58 15.07
CA HIS A 64 -7.93 3.72 13.81
C HIS A 64 -9.43 3.44 13.94
N ARG A 65 -9.85 2.60 14.89
CA ARG A 65 -11.27 2.31 15.12
C ARG A 65 -12.00 3.52 15.67
N GLU A 66 -11.34 4.24 16.58
CA GLU A 66 -11.86 5.51 17.08
C GLU A 66 -12.00 6.54 15.96
N LEU A 67 -10.98 6.65 15.08
CA LEU A 67 -11.03 7.50 13.89
C LEU A 67 -12.22 7.15 13.00
N LEU A 68 -12.39 5.87 12.68
CA LEU A 68 -13.46 5.41 11.79
C LEU A 68 -14.86 5.75 12.33
N VAL A 69 -15.07 5.58 13.64
CA VAL A 69 -16.35 5.89 14.29
C VAL A 69 -16.62 7.40 14.34
N LYS A 70 -15.60 8.20 14.69
CA LYS A 70 -15.79 9.65 14.91
C LYS A 70 -15.80 10.46 13.62
N GLU A 71 -14.98 10.09 12.65
CA GLU A 71 -14.81 10.87 11.43
C GLU A 71 -15.61 10.32 10.24
N ALA A 72 -15.98 9.04 10.27
CA ALA A 72 -16.69 8.37 9.18
C ALA A 72 -16.13 8.74 7.78
N PRO A 73 -14.82 8.55 7.52
CA PRO A 73 -14.22 8.92 6.26
C PRO A 73 -14.82 8.11 5.11
N GLN A 74 -14.91 8.70 3.92
CA GLN A 74 -15.38 7.99 2.72
C GLN A 74 -14.27 7.20 2.03
N LEU A 75 -13.01 7.58 2.29
CA LEU A 75 -11.81 6.94 1.76
C LEU A 75 -10.72 6.91 2.83
N CYS A 76 -10.11 5.75 3.04
CA CYS A 76 -8.93 5.61 3.87
C CYS A 76 -7.74 5.10 3.07
N ALA A 77 -6.54 5.61 3.37
CA ALA A 77 -5.29 4.95 3.01
C ALA A 77 -4.74 4.21 4.23
N VAL A 78 -4.42 2.93 4.06
CA VAL A 78 -3.76 2.09 5.06
C VAL A 78 -2.29 1.96 4.69
N ALA A 79 -1.44 2.57 5.49
CA ALA A 79 0.01 2.66 5.30
C ALA A 79 0.77 2.21 6.56
N THR A 80 0.22 1.23 7.24
CA THR A 80 0.75 0.60 8.44
C THR A 80 1.88 -0.39 8.11
N GLU A 81 2.29 -1.20 9.06
CA GLU A 81 3.15 -2.36 8.85
C GLU A 81 2.41 -3.42 8.03
N SER A 82 3.14 -4.16 7.17
CA SER A 82 2.53 -5.09 6.20
C SER A 82 1.63 -6.15 6.85
N GLY A 83 2.03 -6.65 8.03
CA GLY A 83 1.22 -7.63 8.77
C GLY A 83 -0.11 -7.11 9.31
N LEU A 84 -0.29 -5.79 9.38
CA LEU A 84 -1.52 -5.17 9.86
C LEU A 84 -2.48 -4.76 8.72
N HIS A 85 -2.03 -4.80 7.47
CA HIS A 85 -2.80 -4.33 6.33
C HIS A 85 -4.20 -4.96 6.23
N ALA A 86 -4.26 -6.28 6.39
CA ALA A 86 -5.52 -7.01 6.26
C ALA A 86 -6.51 -6.66 7.38
N GLN A 87 -6.04 -6.65 8.63
CA GLN A 87 -6.90 -6.35 9.79
C GLN A 87 -7.44 -4.92 9.71
N VAL A 88 -6.54 -3.95 9.49
CA VAL A 88 -6.94 -2.54 9.40
C VAL A 88 -7.82 -2.29 8.19
N GLY A 89 -7.49 -2.90 7.04
CA GLY A 89 -8.30 -2.82 5.83
C GLY A 89 -9.72 -3.37 6.01
N LEU A 90 -9.88 -4.49 6.71
CA LEU A 90 -11.19 -5.04 7.06
C LEU A 90 -11.97 -4.11 8.00
N ASP A 91 -11.31 -3.53 9.01
CA ASP A 91 -11.97 -2.58 9.91
C ASP A 91 -12.45 -1.34 9.14
N VAL A 92 -11.67 -0.84 8.18
CA VAL A 92 -12.05 0.28 7.28
C VAL A 92 -13.26 -0.08 6.42
N LEU A 93 -13.25 -1.24 5.75
CA LEU A 93 -14.37 -1.69 4.90
C LEU A 93 -15.64 -1.88 5.73
N ARG A 94 -15.54 -2.49 6.91
CA ARG A 94 -16.66 -2.70 7.83
C ARG A 94 -17.26 -1.40 8.35
N ALA A 95 -16.46 -0.36 8.46
CA ALA A 95 -16.93 1.00 8.78
C ALA A 95 -17.62 1.70 7.60
N GLY A 96 -17.67 1.09 6.42
CA GLY A 96 -18.33 1.65 5.23
C GLY A 96 -17.44 2.57 4.40
N SER A 97 -16.12 2.53 4.58
CA SER A 97 -15.17 3.36 3.87
C SER A 97 -14.50 2.58 2.72
N ASN A 98 -14.27 3.26 1.60
CA ASN A 98 -13.39 2.76 0.56
C ASN A 98 -11.95 2.73 1.07
N VAL A 99 -11.12 1.82 0.54
CA VAL A 99 -9.77 1.66 1.07
C VAL A 99 -8.70 1.54 -0.02
N ILE A 100 -7.60 2.25 0.19
CA ILE A 100 -6.33 2.06 -0.51
C ILE A 100 -5.38 1.43 0.51
N ILE A 101 -4.87 0.23 0.23
CA ILE A 101 -3.93 -0.46 1.12
C ILE A 101 -2.54 -0.47 0.46
N GLU A 102 -1.52 -0.11 1.22
CA GLU A 102 -0.14 -0.26 0.78
C GLU A 102 0.18 -1.73 0.45
N LYS A 103 1.20 -1.90 -0.36
CA LYS A 103 1.66 -3.25 -0.73
C LYS A 103 2.50 -3.89 0.42
N PRO A 104 2.42 -5.20 0.59
CA PRO A 104 1.47 -6.11 -0.05
C PRO A 104 0.05 -5.89 0.47
N LEU A 105 -0.96 -6.24 -0.32
CA LEU A 105 -2.37 -6.14 0.09
C LEU A 105 -2.63 -6.88 1.41
N ALA A 106 -2.05 -8.07 1.53
CA ALA A 106 -2.05 -8.93 2.71
C ALA A 106 -0.86 -9.88 2.63
N LEU A 107 -0.50 -10.52 3.75
CA LEU A 107 0.55 -11.53 3.80
C LEU A 107 0.04 -12.96 3.56
N SER A 108 -1.28 -13.17 3.58
CA SER A 108 -1.90 -14.46 3.27
C SER A 108 -2.98 -14.34 2.20
N LEU A 109 -3.20 -15.44 1.45
CA LEU A 109 -4.32 -15.50 0.48
C LEU A 109 -5.67 -15.49 1.17
N ALA A 110 -5.78 -16.03 2.38
CA ALA A 110 -7.02 -16.02 3.15
C ALA A 110 -7.43 -14.59 3.48
N ASP A 111 -6.49 -13.79 3.96
CA ASP A 111 -6.72 -12.38 4.28
C ASP A 111 -7.03 -11.54 3.04
N ALA A 112 -6.30 -11.76 1.93
CA ALA A 112 -6.57 -11.07 0.69
C ALA A 112 -7.98 -11.37 0.16
N ARG A 113 -8.41 -12.63 0.23
CA ARG A 113 -9.78 -13.05 -0.15
C ARG A 113 -10.83 -12.45 0.78
N ALA A 114 -10.57 -12.39 2.08
CA ALA A 114 -11.47 -11.76 3.05
C ALA A 114 -11.68 -10.28 2.76
N LEU A 115 -10.61 -9.54 2.43
CA LEU A 115 -10.69 -8.13 2.02
C LEU A 115 -11.54 -7.94 0.76
N ILE A 116 -11.32 -8.77 -0.26
CA ILE A 116 -12.06 -8.71 -1.52
C ILE A 116 -13.55 -9.00 -1.26
N ALA A 117 -13.84 -10.09 -0.55
CA ALA A 117 -15.21 -10.48 -0.22
C ALA A 117 -15.97 -9.41 0.58
N GLU A 118 -15.30 -8.77 1.57
CA GLU A 118 -15.89 -7.70 2.37
C GLU A 118 -16.17 -6.45 1.52
N ALA A 119 -15.24 -6.08 0.63
CA ALA A 119 -15.42 -4.96 -0.28
C ALA A 119 -16.59 -5.20 -1.24
N ASP A 120 -16.65 -6.38 -1.86
CA ASP A 120 -17.71 -6.76 -2.80
C ASP A 120 -19.08 -6.80 -2.10
N ALA A 121 -19.17 -7.41 -0.92
CA ALA A 121 -20.41 -7.51 -0.15
C ALA A 121 -20.99 -6.13 0.23
N ARG A 122 -20.15 -5.11 0.37
CA ARG A 122 -20.55 -3.75 0.72
C ARG A 122 -20.61 -2.80 -0.47
N GLY A 123 -20.25 -3.24 -1.67
CA GLY A 123 -20.16 -2.37 -2.85
C GLY A 123 -19.08 -1.29 -2.74
N LEU A 124 -18.04 -1.52 -1.92
CA LEU A 124 -16.94 -0.60 -1.67
C LEU A 124 -15.76 -0.88 -2.61
N LYS A 125 -14.90 0.12 -2.75
CA LYS A 125 -13.67 0.02 -3.55
C LYS A 125 -12.50 -0.38 -2.65
N LEU A 126 -11.78 -1.42 -3.07
CA LEU A 126 -10.52 -1.88 -2.50
C LEU A 126 -9.42 -1.70 -3.56
N CYS A 127 -8.35 -1.01 -3.20
CA CYS A 127 -7.20 -0.80 -4.07
C CYS A 127 -5.92 -1.23 -3.36
N ALA A 128 -5.13 -2.12 -3.97
CA ALA A 128 -3.76 -2.38 -3.57
C ALA A 128 -2.81 -1.38 -4.22
N CYS A 129 -1.89 -0.80 -3.45
CA CYS A 129 -1.01 0.27 -3.92
C CYS A 129 0.16 -0.27 -4.76
N HIS A 130 -0.10 -0.64 -6.01
CA HIS A 130 0.91 -0.99 -7.00
C HIS A 130 1.26 0.23 -7.86
N GLN A 131 1.80 1.28 -7.24
CA GLN A 131 2.03 2.59 -7.86
C GLN A 131 2.98 2.53 -9.08
N ASN A 132 3.86 1.54 -9.18
CA ASN A 132 4.76 1.38 -10.32
C ASN A 132 4.01 1.18 -11.64
N ARG A 133 2.79 0.67 -11.63
CA ARG A 133 1.93 0.59 -12.82
C ARG A 133 1.62 1.97 -13.42
N PHE A 134 1.70 3.04 -12.63
CA PHE A 134 1.40 4.42 -13.06
C PHE A 134 2.63 5.22 -13.49
N ASN A 135 3.82 4.65 -13.45
CA ASN A 135 5.01 5.28 -14.01
C ASN A 135 4.84 5.49 -15.52
N LYS A 136 5.16 6.67 -16.03
CA LYS A 136 4.95 7.03 -17.45
C LYS A 136 5.60 6.05 -18.43
N SER A 137 6.81 5.56 -18.13
CA SER A 137 7.49 4.55 -18.93
C SER A 137 6.74 3.21 -18.93
N ILE A 138 6.25 2.78 -17.78
CA ILE A 138 5.49 1.54 -17.62
C ILE A 138 4.15 1.64 -18.35
N GLN A 139 3.44 2.76 -18.23
CA GLN A 139 2.21 3.01 -18.98
C GLN A 139 2.44 2.96 -20.49
N LYS A 140 3.56 3.53 -20.97
CA LYS A 140 3.92 3.49 -22.39
C LYS A 140 4.19 2.06 -22.90
N ILE A 141 4.89 1.25 -22.11
CA ILE A 141 5.11 -0.17 -22.42
C ILE A 141 3.78 -0.92 -22.41
N ARG A 142 2.93 -0.70 -21.41
CA ARG A 142 1.62 -1.35 -21.31
C ARG A 142 0.73 -1.04 -22.51
N SER A 143 0.66 0.22 -22.93
CA SER A 143 -0.07 0.62 -24.15
C SER A 143 0.43 -0.15 -25.38
N ALA A 144 1.75 -0.29 -25.55
CA ALA A 144 2.32 -1.04 -26.67
C ALA A 144 2.00 -2.54 -26.60
N VAL A 145 1.91 -3.12 -25.40
CA VAL A 145 1.45 -4.51 -25.19
C VAL A 145 -0.01 -4.67 -25.60
N GLU A 146 -0.88 -3.77 -25.15
CA GLU A 146 -2.32 -3.78 -25.45
C GLU A 146 -2.60 -3.58 -26.94
N GLU A 147 -1.82 -2.71 -27.59
CA GLU A 147 -1.83 -2.49 -29.04
C GLU A 147 -1.21 -3.67 -29.82
N LYS A 148 -0.76 -4.74 -29.13
CA LYS A 148 -0.10 -5.92 -29.72
C LYS A 148 1.14 -5.60 -30.57
N ARG A 149 1.84 -4.49 -30.26
CA ARG A 149 3.02 -4.04 -31.02
C ARG A 149 4.21 -4.99 -30.91
N PHE A 150 4.26 -5.79 -29.85
CA PHE A 150 5.32 -6.82 -29.64
C PHE A 150 4.91 -8.19 -30.18
N GLY A 151 3.69 -8.33 -30.73
CA GLY A 151 3.16 -9.62 -31.14
C GLY A 151 2.89 -10.54 -29.95
N ARG A 152 3.13 -11.84 -30.12
CA ARG A 152 2.97 -12.82 -29.04
C ARG A 152 4.13 -12.70 -28.05
N MET A 153 3.83 -12.42 -26.79
CA MET A 153 4.81 -12.46 -25.71
C MET A 153 5.20 -13.90 -25.41
N LEU A 154 6.48 -14.24 -25.53
CA LEU A 154 6.98 -15.61 -25.37
C LEU A 154 7.60 -15.82 -23.98
N HIS A 155 8.35 -14.88 -23.47
CA HIS A 155 8.92 -14.88 -22.14
C HIS A 155 9.17 -13.45 -21.67
N GLY A 156 9.25 -13.27 -20.37
CA GLY A 156 9.65 -12.02 -19.73
C GLY A 156 10.64 -12.30 -18.61
N THR A 157 11.56 -11.39 -18.40
CA THR A 157 12.55 -11.47 -17.32
C THR A 157 12.57 -10.16 -16.54
N VAL A 158 12.64 -10.28 -15.23
CA VAL A 158 12.87 -9.14 -14.35
C VAL A 158 14.03 -9.45 -13.40
N HIS A 159 14.93 -8.48 -13.23
CA HIS A 159 16.03 -8.57 -12.28
C HIS A 159 15.87 -7.52 -11.21
N VAL A 160 15.82 -7.96 -9.94
CA VAL A 160 15.82 -7.07 -8.78
C VAL A 160 17.15 -7.24 -8.05
N ARG A 161 17.99 -6.21 -8.12
CA ARG A 161 19.30 -6.20 -7.48
C ARG A 161 19.36 -5.07 -6.45
N TRP A 162 18.56 -5.24 -5.38
CA TRP A 162 18.48 -4.30 -4.27
C TRP A 162 19.14 -4.88 -3.04
N ASN A 163 20.16 -4.20 -2.55
CA ASN A 163 20.69 -4.50 -1.24
C ASN A 163 19.95 -3.70 -0.17
N ARG A 164 19.60 -4.37 0.92
CA ARG A 164 19.10 -3.78 2.16
C ARG A 164 20.02 -4.23 3.29
N GLY A 165 20.92 -3.37 3.71
CA GLY A 165 21.83 -3.67 4.81
C GLY A 165 21.11 -3.74 6.16
N GLU A 166 21.84 -4.13 7.18
CA GLU A 166 21.36 -4.31 8.56
C GLU A 166 20.64 -3.07 9.11
N GLU A 167 21.14 -1.87 8.80
CA GLU A 167 20.51 -0.60 9.19
C GLU A 167 19.04 -0.51 8.75
N TYR A 168 18.71 -1.00 7.55
CA TYR A 168 17.34 -1.00 7.06
C TYR A 168 16.42 -1.87 7.91
N TYR A 169 16.89 -3.04 8.32
CA TYR A 169 16.10 -3.97 9.11
C TYR A 169 15.98 -3.51 10.56
N ARG A 170 17.02 -2.89 11.13
CA ARG A 170 16.99 -2.29 12.47
C ARG A 170 16.07 -1.09 12.64
N GLN A 171 15.57 -0.48 11.56
CA GLN A 171 14.65 0.67 11.64
C GLN A 171 13.31 0.33 12.30
N ALA A 172 12.89 -0.95 12.26
CA ALA A 172 11.65 -1.38 12.89
C ALA A 172 11.68 -2.90 13.14
N PRO A 173 11.18 -3.38 14.28
CA PRO A 173 11.29 -4.78 14.70
C PRO A 173 10.49 -5.76 13.82
N TRP A 174 9.53 -5.26 13.05
CA TRP A 174 8.73 -6.09 12.15
C TRP A 174 9.46 -6.44 10.83
N ARG A 175 10.50 -5.66 10.47
CA ARG A 175 11.24 -5.87 9.23
C ARG A 175 12.03 -7.17 9.25
N GLY A 176 12.01 -7.89 8.15
CA GLY A 176 12.71 -9.16 8.00
C GLY A 176 12.08 -10.31 8.78
N THR A 177 10.84 -10.16 9.28
CA THR A 177 10.08 -11.26 9.90
C THR A 177 9.10 -11.88 8.90
N TRP A 178 8.84 -13.16 9.00
CA TRP A 178 7.81 -13.81 8.17
C TRP A 178 6.41 -13.27 8.49
N ALA A 179 6.13 -13.09 9.76
CA ALA A 179 4.80 -12.74 10.25
C ALA A 179 4.35 -11.31 9.84
N MET A 180 5.29 -10.36 9.77
CA MET A 180 4.93 -8.95 9.60
C MET A 180 5.50 -8.29 8.35
N ASP A 181 6.51 -8.89 7.70
CA ASP A 181 7.17 -8.39 6.49
C ASP A 181 6.97 -9.29 5.27
N GLY A 182 6.96 -10.62 5.48
CA GLY A 182 6.72 -11.62 4.44
C GLY A 182 7.92 -11.88 3.52
N GLY A 183 9.11 -11.37 3.86
CA GLY A 183 10.35 -11.60 3.15
C GLY A 183 10.55 -10.75 1.89
N ALA A 184 11.68 -10.99 1.22
CA ALA A 184 12.13 -10.17 0.10
C ALA A 184 11.14 -10.18 -1.09
N LEU A 185 10.48 -11.30 -1.37
CA LEU A 185 9.51 -11.39 -2.46
C LEU A 185 8.28 -10.52 -2.21
N MET A 186 7.75 -10.53 -0.99
CA MET A 186 6.56 -9.75 -0.61
C MET A 186 6.87 -8.27 -0.42
N ASN A 187 8.01 -7.94 0.17
CA ASN A 187 8.34 -6.54 0.47
C ASN A 187 9.05 -5.83 -0.68
N GLN A 188 10.13 -6.41 -1.22
CA GLN A 188 11.00 -5.75 -2.20
C GLN A 188 10.58 -6.07 -3.64
N CYS A 189 10.35 -7.34 -3.95
CA CYS A 189 10.18 -7.79 -5.33
C CYS A 189 8.74 -7.72 -5.84
N ILE A 190 7.76 -7.49 -4.96
CA ILE A 190 6.34 -7.57 -5.32
C ILE A 190 5.94 -6.64 -6.47
N HIS A 191 6.52 -5.43 -6.53
CA HIS A 191 6.28 -4.52 -7.65
C HIS A 191 6.78 -5.07 -8.99
N SER A 192 7.93 -5.72 -8.97
CA SER A 192 8.54 -6.31 -10.16
C SER A 192 7.80 -7.55 -10.62
N ILE A 193 7.34 -8.37 -9.67
CA ILE A 193 6.48 -9.55 -9.93
C ILE A 193 5.15 -9.09 -10.51
N ASP A 194 4.54 -8.06 -9.93
CA ASP A 194 3.30 -7.47 -10.41
C ASP A 194 3.44 -6.95 -11.85
N LEU A 195 4.49 -6.18 -12.14
CA LEU A 195 4.72 -5.64 -13.47
C LEU A 195 4.99 -6.75 -14.50
N LEU A 196 5.79 -7.76 -14.15
CA LEU A 196 6.04 -8.89 -15.03
C LEU A 196 4.74 -9.60 -15.40
N ARG A 197 3.94 -9.97 -14.40
CA ARG A 197 2.65 -10.60 -14.60
C ARG A 197 1.70 -9.72 -15.41
N TRP A 198 1.64 -8.42 -15.11
CA TRP A 198 0.77 -7.48 -15.82
C TRP A 198 1.14 -7.32 -17.30
N MET A 199 2.44 -7.39 -17.65
CA MET A 199 2.90 -7.29 -19.04
C MET A 199 2.74 -8.60 -19.80
N MET A 200 2.96 -9.74 -19.15
CA MET A 200 2.92 -11.06 -19.78
C MET A 200 1.52 -11.65 -19.94
N GLY A 201 0.58 -11.25 -19.09
CA GLY A 201 -0.76 -11.82 -18.97
C GLY A 201 -0.98 -12.54 -17.64
N ASP A 202 -2.20 -12.99 -17.38
CA ASP A 202 -2.63 -13.42 -16.05
C ASP A 202 -2.51 -14.93 -15.77
N ASP A 203 -2.26 -15.76 -16.77
CA ASP A 203 -2.30 -17.22 -16.65
C ASP A 203 -0.96 -17.79 -16.14
N VAL A 204 -0.77 -17.70 -14.82
CA VAL A 204 0.35 -18.40 -14.17
C VAL A 204 -0.10 -19.80 -13.79
N THR A 205 0.43 -20.82 -14.48
CA THR A 205 0.07 -22.23 -14.27
C THR A 205 1.00 -22.94 -13.31
N GLU A 206 2.27 -22.58 -13.28
CA GLU A 206 3.29 -23.19 -12.43
C GLU A 206 4.23 -22.14 -11.85
N VAL A 207 4.71 -22.38 -10.63
CA VAL A 207 5.71 -21.56 -9.96
C VAL A 207 6.80 -22.45 -9.39
N MET A 208 8.05 -22.09 -9.62
CA MET A 208 9.22 -22.70 -8.98
C MET A 208 10.11 -21.58 -8.41
N ALA A 209 10.62 -21.78 -7.21
CA ALA A 209 11.49 -20.80 -6.56
C ALA A 209 12.64 -21.50 -5.82
N TYR A 210 13.80 -20.85 -5.84
CA TYR A 210 14.91 -21.14 -4.95
C TYR A 210 15.15 -19.91 -4.10
N THR A 211 15.25 -20.10 -2.80
CA THR A 211 15.53 -19.03 -1.84
C THR A 211 16.65 -19.44 -0.92
N ASP A 212 17.49 -18.49 -0.57
CA ASP A 212 18.54 -18.68 0.42
C ASP A 212 18.85 -17.34 1.12
N ARG A 213 19.49 -17.45 2.28
CA ARG A 213 19.88 -16.32 3.13
C ARG A 213 21.41 -16.31 3.27
N LEU A 214 22.09 -15.78 2.26
CA LEU A 214 23.55 -15.84 2.16
C LEU A 214 24.29 -14.84 3.08
N THR A 215 23.71 -13.67 3.36
CA THR A 215 24.41 -12.55 4.02
C THR A 215 23.61 -11.88 5.13
N HIS A 216 22.36 -12.27 5.36
CA HIS A 216 21.45 -11.60 6.29
C HIS A 216 21.00 -12.56 7.39
N ASP A 217 21.96 -13.08 8.17
CA ASP A 217 21.72 -14.03 9.27
C ASP A 217 20.96 -13.43 10.46
N TYR A 218 20.82 -12.12 10.50
CA TYR A 218 20.12 -11.33 11.53
C TYR A 218 18.62 -11.12 11.25
N ILE A 219 18.05 -11.70 10.20
CA ILE A 219 16.62 -11.65 9.88
C ILE A 219 16.04 -13.07 9.69
N GLU A 220 14.72 -13.20 9.73
CA GLU A 220 14.03 -14.48 9.50
C GLU A 220 13.79 -14.76 8.00
N ALA A 221 13.52 -13.70 7.21
CA ALA A 221 12.99 -13.78 5.85
C ALA A 221 13.65 -12.83 4.87
#